data_cbb26bf3be3a03455976bc918f608626
#
_entry.id   cbb26bf3be3a03455976bc918f608626
#
_cell.length_a   1.000
_cell.length_b   1.000
_cell.length_c   1.000
_cell.angle_alpha   90.00
_cell.angle_beta   90.00
_cell.angle_gamma   90.00
#
_symmetry.space_group_name_H-M   'P 1'
#
loop_
_entity.id
_entity.type
_entity.pdbx_description
1 polymer ?
#
loop_
_entity_poly.entity_id
_entity_poly.type
_entity_poly.pdbx_seq_one_letter_code
_entity_poly.pdbx_strand_id
1 'polypeptide(L)'
;MRCRYRKTIFQNEENGYTIAVFTTKDTSVPLAARDKYLQGQKVIGFTAIGFDLPQSDQIEIEMEGQWEKSSHGLQYQVENFMEIVPRTKEGILGYLSCGSVKGVGPKVAEAIYKEFGLNTLEIMEEHPQELLKVKGISQKKLKGIVESYGKNKVFRELMTFLAPYKVTPKKVNLILQRFRNESVEIVRHRPYQLCAVKGFGFLTVDAIGRQNCQALNDPMRISGCLSHLMESAMKEEGHLYLERPELIQRAYTMLNQDLPHQAVTETDIQRVLYRLVMQESIVVDGERVYVKKQYEEENQTASMIARRLLDQGEAYDIEKELAQAQTALAITLSEKQKQAVRMVFQNQISIITGGPGTGKTTVLKVILYIHAKVCRTQVQLMAPTGRAARRMAESTGHEDASTMHMALGLLGDFADYEDAVEYLEAGFLNLDEVSMVDMHLGYEFFRRVKPASRILLVGDVDQLPSV
;
A
#
# COMPACT_ATOMS: atom_id res chain seq x y z
N MET A 1 -11.88 -17.40 22.33
CA MET A 1 -12.09 -17.03 23.75
C MET A 1 -13.20 -15.99 23.86
N ARG A 2 -14.25 -16.25 24.66
CA ARG A 2 -15.37 -15.30 24.84
C ARG A 2 -15.02 -14.23 25.85
N CYS A 3 -15.22 -12.97 25.50
CA CYS A 3 -14.84 -11.85 26.33
C CYS A 3 -15.71 -10.60 26.07
N ARG A 4 -15.59 -9.61 26.96
CA ARG A 4 -16.25 -8.32 26.84
C ARG A 4 -15.24 -7.20 26.99
N TYR A 5 -15.41 -6.14 26.22
CA TYR A 5 -14.62 -4.92 26.32
C TYR A 5 -14.81 -4.25 27.69
N ARG A 6 -13.76 -3.64 28.18
CA ARG A 6 -13.80 -2.85 29.42
C ARG A 6 -13.32 -1.41 29.23
N LYS A 7 -12.14 -1.22 28.66
CA LYS A 7 -11.57 0.10 28.40
C LYS A 7 -10.50 0.05 27.32
N THR A 8 -10.40 1.13 26.58
CA THR A 8 -9.27 1.35 25.65
C THR A 8 -8.07 1.90 26.42
N ILE A 9 -6.88 1.40 26.13
CA ILE A 9 -5.59 1.93 26.60
C ILE A 9 -5.01 2.86 25.53
N PHE A 10 -5.06 2.44 24.28
CA PHE A 10 -4.55 3.19 23.14
C PHE A 10 -5.33 2.84 21.88
N GLN A 11 -5.56 3.83 21.03
CA GLN A 11 -6.14 3.64 19.70
C GLN A 11 -5.47 4.60 18.72
N ASN A 12 -5.12 4.08 17.56
CA ASN A 12 -4.71 4.88 16.41
C ASN A 12 -5.90 5.01 15.46
N GLU A 13 -6.43 6.22 15.32
CA GLU A 13 -7.62 6.48 14.49
C GLU A 13 -7.36 6.29 12.99
N GLU A 14 -6.11 6.47 12.52
CA GLU A 14 -5.78 6.35 11.11
C GLU A 14 -5.77 4.89 10.61
N ASN A 15 -5.32 3.96 11.44
CA ASN A 15 -5.18 2.55 11.04
C ASN A 15 -6.03 1.58 11.84
N GLY A 16 -6.82 2.07 12.83
CA GLY A 16 -7.67 1.24 13.67
C GLY A 16 -6.94 0.38 14.70
N TYR A 17 -5.60 0.50 14.83
CA TYR A 17 -4.83 -0.28 15.81
C TYR A 17 -5.25 0.09 17.23
N THR A 18 -5.67 -0.91 17.99
CA THR A 18 -6.27 -0.74 19.32
C THR A 18 -5.57 -1.62 20.34
N ILE A 19 -5.26 -1.04 21.49
CA ILE A 19 -4.84 -1.74 22.72
C ILE A 19 -5.94 -1.52 23.75
N ALA A 20 -6.60 -2.59 24.19
CA ALA A 20 -7.72 -2.47 25.10
C ALA A 20 -7.74 -3.61 26.13
N VAL A 21 -8.37 -3.35 27.27
CA VAL A 21 -8.62 -4.34 28.32
C VAL A 21 -9.95 -5.01 28.07
N PHE A 22 -9.94 -6.33 28.08
CA PHE A 22 -11.12 -7.18 27.99
C PHE A 22 -11.27 -8.03 29.24
N THR A 23 -12.47 -8.51 29.49
CA THR A 23 -12.79 -9.41 30.60
C THR A 23 -13.39 -10.71 30.08
N THR A 24 -13.00 -11.84 30.67
CA THR A 24 -13.49 -13.17 30.30
C THR A 24 -13.76 -14.01 31.55
N LYS A 25 -14.56 -15.08 31.39
CA LYS A 25 -14.70 -16.18 32.36
C LYS A 25 -13.81 -17.37 32.06
N ASP A 26 -13.09 -17.29 30.93
CA ASP A 26 -12.23 -18.38 30.48
C ASP A 26 -10.96 -18.46 31.35
N THR A 27 -10.79 -19.57 32.01
CA THR A 27 -9.67 -19.83 32.91
C THR A 27 -8.35 -20.13 32.18
N SER A 28 -8.37 -20.33 30.87
CA SER A 28 -7.20 -20.57 30.03
C SER A 28 -6.25 -19.35 29.93
N VAL A 29 -6.71 -18.15 30.36
CA VAL A 29 -5.88 -16.95 30.39
C VAL A 29 -4.66 -17.19 31.30
N PRO A 30 -3.42 -17.07 30.77
CA PRO A 30 -2.20 -17.25 31.53
C PRO A 30 -2.13 -16.33 32.77
N LEU A 31 -1.65 -16.82 33.88
CA LEU A 31 -1.54 -16.03 35.14
C LEU A 31 -0.74 -14.74 34.93
N ALA A 32 0.31 -14.78 34.11
CA ALA A 32 1.16 -13.62 33.81
C ALA A 32 0.45 -12.55 32.95
N ALA A 33 -0.67 -12.88 32.29
CA ALA A 33 -1.46 -11.97 31.46
C ALA A 33 -2.64 -11.34 32.21
N ARG A 34 -2.96 -11.83 33.40
CA ARG A 34 -4.14 -11.40 34.15
C ARG A 34 -3.93 -10.01 34.74
N ASP A 35 -4.95 -9.17 34.56
CA ASP A 35 -4.96 -7.81 35.14
C ASP A 35 -5.03 -7.88 36.67
N LYS A 36 -4.01 -7.35 37.33
CA LYS A 36 -3.86 -7.35 38.82
C LYS A 36 -4.99 -6.57 39.51
N TYR A 37 -5.57 -5.57 38.86
CA TYR A 37 -6.66 -4.76 39.41
C TYR A 37 -8.02 -5.47 39.44
N LEU A 38 -8.12 -6.66 38.85
CA LEU A 38 -9.35 -7.48 38.79
C LEU A 38 -9.22 -8.78 39.58
N GLN A 39 -8.13 -8.96 40.31
CA GLN A 39 -7.95 -10.13 41.18
C GLN A 39 -9.03 -10.14 42.27
N GLY A 40 -9.78 -11.26 42.38
CA GLY A 40 -10.89 -11.43 43.32
C GLY A 40 -12.27 -11.18 42.75
N GLN A 41 -12.42 -10.78 41.50
CA GLN A 41 -13.71 -10.70 40.80
C GLN A 41 -14.06 -12.02 40.10
N LYS A 42 -15.37 -12.21 39.77
CA LYS A 42 -15.86 -13.39 39.02
C LYS A 42 -15.39 -13.46 37.55
N VAL A 43 -14.58 -12.50 37.11
CA VAL A 43 -14.08 -12.37 35.74
C VAL A 43 -12.57 -12.10 35.75
N ILE A 44 -11.88 -12.54 34.71
CA ILE A 44 -10.44 -12.37 34.52
C ILE A 44 -10.26 -11.26 33.48
N GLY A 45 -9.51 -10.21 33.85
CA GLY A 45 -9.10 -9.14 32.91
C GLY A 45 -7.80 -9.48 32.21
N PHE A 46 -7.67 -9.08 30.96
CA PHE A 46 -6.45 -9.21 30.17
C PHE A 46 -6.35 -8.08 29.13
N THR A 47 -5.16 -7.79 28.67
CA THR A 47 -4.93 -6.82 27.60
C THR A 47 -4.92 -7.55 26.26
N ALA A 48 -5.73 -7.06 25.32
CA ALA A 48 -5.73 -7.50 23.94
C ALA A 48 -5.28 -6.38 23.02
N ILE A 49 -4.59 -6.75 21.95
CA ILE A 49 -4.11 -5.88 20.88
C ILE A 49 -4.57 -6.40 19.54
N GLY A 50 -5.03 -5.50 18.68
CA GLY A 50 -5.55 -5.84 17.37
C GLY A 50 -6.05 -4.60 16.62
N PHE A 51 -6.67 -4.82 15.48
CA PHE A 51 -7.23 -3.74 14.67
C PHE A 51 -8.75 -3.71 14.83
N ASP A 52 -9.32 -2.50 14.92
CA ASP A 52 -10.77 -2.26 15.00
C ASP A 52 -11.49 -3.08 16.07
N LEU A 53 -10.84 -3.32 17.22
CA LEU A 53 -11.43 -4.07 18.33
C LEU A 53 -12.66 -3.34 18.85
N PRO A 54 -13.78 -4.08 19.10
CA PRO A 54 -15.02 -3.48 19.61
C PRO A 54 -14.81 -2.77 20.93
N GLN A 55 -15.34 -1.55 21.07
CA GLN A 55 -15.20 -0.69 22.24
C GLN A 55 -16.51 -0.54 23.03
N SER A 56 -17.35 -1.57 23.02
CA SER A 56 -18.60 -1.59 23.77
C SER A 56 -18.60 -2.73 24.78
N ASP A 57 -18.86 -2.41 26.05
CA ASP A 57 -19.06 -3.38 27.13
C ASP A 57 -20.41 -4.12 27.06
N GLN A 58 -21.30 -3.65 26.18
CA GLN A 58 -22.61 -4.22 25.93
C GLN A 58 -22.60 -5.46 25.01
N ILE A 59 -21.48 -5.65 24.27
CA ILE A 59 -21.35 -6.73 23.30
C ILE A 59 -20.41 -7.79 23.86
N GLU A 60 -20.84 -9.06 23.77
CA GLU A 60 -19.96 -10.20 23.98
C GLU A 60 -19.32 -10.59 22.66
N ILE A 61 -18.02 -10.80 22.68
CA ILE A 61 -17.24 -11.15 21.48
C ILE A 61 -16.50 -12.46 21.70
N GLU A 62 -16.33 -13.22 20.65
CA GLU A 62 -15.44 -14.37 20.60
C GLU A 62 -14.16 -13.97 19.87
N MET A 63 -13.02 -14.01 20.58
CA MET A 63 -11.70 -13.68 20.03
C MET A 63 -10.88 -14.93 19.76
N GLU A 64 -10.18 -14.91 18.64
CA GLU A 64 -9.15 -15.88 18.26
C GLU A 64 -7.81 -15.14 18.12
N GLY A 65 -6.72 -15.78 18.56
CA GLY A 65 -5.39 -15.16 18.54
C GLY A 65 -4.40 -15.92 19.41
N GLN A 66 -3.27 -15.31 19.66
CA GLN A 66 -2.15 -15.91 20.39
C GLN A 66 -1.65 -14.98 21.51
N TRP A 67 -1.02 -15.57 22.53
CA TRP A 67 -0.39 -14.82 23.60
C TRP A 67 1.03 -14.44 23.20
N GLU A 68 1.30 -13.13 23.10
CA GLU A 68 2.62 -12.60 22.78
C GLU A 68 3.21 -11.81 23.93
N LYS A 69 4.55 -11.93 24.10
CA LYS A 69 5.30 -11.20 25.13
C LYS A 69 5.75 -9.84 24.56
N SER A 70 5.27 -8.77 25.17
CA SER A 70 5.68 -7.39 24.86
C SER A 70 6.53 -6.78 25.97
N SER A 71 7.04 -5.56 25.76
CA SER A 71 7.71 -4.75 26.81
C SER A 71 6.80 -4.44 28.01
N HIS A 72 5.47 -4.53 27.84
CA HIS A 72 4.46 -4.23 28.87
C HIS A 72 3.82 -5.49 29.47
N GLY A 73 4.37 -6.67 29.19
CA GLY A 73 3.87 -7.94 29.70
C GLY A 73 3.30 -8.86 28.62
N LEU A 74 2.59 -9.89 29.05
CA LEU A 74 1.93 -10.85 28.15
C LEU A 74 0.60 -10.28 27.70
N GLN A 75 0.41 -10.12 26.38
CA GLN A 75 -0.78 -9.55 25.74
C GLN A 75 -1.39 -10.56 24.77
N TYR A 76 -2.70 -10.47 24.54
CA TYR A 76 -3.40 -11.31 23.57
C TYR A 76 -3.44 -10.61 22.21
N GLN A 77 -2.62 -11.09 21.28
CA GLN A 77 -2.65 -10.63 19.89
C GLN A 77 -3.87 -11.22 19.21
N VAL A 78 -4.86 -10.38 18.94
CA VAL A 78 -6.11 -10.79 18.29
C VAL A 78 -5.87 -10.92 16.80
N GLU A 79 -6.03 -12.12 16.28
CA GLU A 79 -5.98 -12.41 14.84
C GLU A 79 -7.36 -12.22 14.21
N ASN A 80 -8.42 -12.63 14.95
CA ASN A 80 -9.80 -12.52 14.52
C ASN A 80 -10.73 -12.34 15.73
N PHE A 81 -11.87 -11.69 15.52
CA PHE A 81 -12.93 -11.63 16.50
C PHE A 81 -14.31 -11.64 15.84
N MET A 82 -15.32 -12.13 16.57
CA MET A 82 -16.70 -12.17 16.12
C MET A 82 -17.62 -11.68 17.24
N GLU A 83 -18.51 -10.76 16.91
CA GLU A 83 -19.57 -10.34 17.83
C GLU A 83 -20.61 -11.45 18.00
N ILE A 84 -20.90 -11.84 19.22
CA ILE A 84 -21.92 -12.84 19.52
C ILE A 84 -23.28 -12.17 19.45
N VAL A 85 -24.15 -12.64 18.54
CA VAL A 85 -25.51 -12.12 18.41
C VAL A 85 -26.28 -12.40 19.71
N PRO A 86 -26.72 -11.37 20.42
CA PRO A 86 -27.33 -11.53 21.73
C PRO A 86 -28.75 -12.12 21.63
N ARG A 87 -29.07 -13.08 22.52
CA ARG A 87 -30.40 -13.69 22.65
C ARG A 87 -31.11 -13.31 23.96
N THR A 88 -30.58 -12.32 24.69
CA THR A 88 -31.17 -11.81 25.92
C THR A 88 -31.63 -10.35 25.74
N LYS A 89 -32.55 -9.87 26.55
CA LYS A 89 -33.04 -8.51 26.55
C LYS A 89 -31.88 -7.50 26.64
N GLU A 90 -31.04 -7.65 27.66
CA GLU A 90 -29.88 -6.77 27.92
C GLU A 90 -28.91 -6.80 26.76
N GLY A 91 -28.68 -7.94 26.17
CA GLY A 91 -27.80 -8.11 25.03
C GLY A 91 -28.34 -7.43 23.77
N ILE A 92 -29.61 -7.59 23.44
CA ILE A 92 -30.28 -6.96 22.28
C ILE A 92 -30.26 -5.43 22.45
N LEU A 93 -30.65 -4.93 23.62
CA LEU A 93 -30.60 -3.49 23.90
C LEU A 93 -29.18 -2.92 23.79
N GLY A 94 -28.22 -3.62 24.36
CA GLY A 94 -26.80 -3.26 24.25
C GLY A 94 -26.31 -3.21 22.80
N TYR A 95 -26.59 -4.24 22.01
CA TYR A 95 -26.22 -4.35 20.60
C TYR A 95 -26.81 -3.21 19.76
N LEU A 96 -28.09 -2.88 19.98
CA LEU A 96 -28.75 -1.80 19.23
C LEU A 96 -28.24 -0.41 19.60
N SER A 97 -27.85 -0.20 20.87
CA SER A 97 -27.47 1.12 21.41
C SER A 97 -25.96 1.42 21.38
N CYS A 98 -25.10 0.43 21.11
CA CYS A 98 -23.63 0.59 21.14
C CYS A 98 -23.03 1.39 19.98
N GLY A 99 -23.85 1.95 19.07
CA GLY A 99 -23.39 2.70 17.90
C GLY A 99 -23.20 1.88 16.63
N SER A 100 -23.26 0.54 16.73
CA SER A 100 -23.15 -0.37 15.57
C SER A 100 -24.33 -0.21 14.59
N VAL A 101 -25.49 0.27 15.06
CA VAL A 101 -26.66 0.54 14.22
C VAL A 101 -26.93 2.04 14.16
N LYS A 102 -26.64 2.67 13.01
CA LYS A 102 -26.83 4.12 12.81
C LYS A 102 -28.27 4.54 13.11
N GLY A 103 -28.41 5.55 13.97
CA GLY A 103 -29.71 6.14 14.28
C GLY A 103 -30.50 5.41 15.38
N VAL A 104 -29.96 4.37 16.00
CA VAL A 104 -30.56 3.67 17.14
C VAL A 104 -29.76 4.02 18.40
N GLY A 105 -30.26 5.00 19.18
CA GLY A 105 -29.75 5.26 20.54
C GLY A 105 -30.55 4.48 21.59
N PRO A 106 -30.18 4.56 22.88
CA PRO A 106 -30.78 3.76 23.95
C PRO A 106 -32.31 3.83 24.01
N LYS A 107 -32.90 5.03 23.89
CA LYS A 107 -34.36 5.21 23.90
C LYS A 107 -35.08 4.56 22.72
N VAL A 108 -34.45 4.56 21.55
CA VAL A 108 -35.02 3.93 20.35
C VAL A 108 -34.85 2.42 20.42
N ALA A 109 -33.72 1.94 20.93
CA ALA A 109 -33.48 0.52 21.18
C ALA A 109 -34.52 -0.08 22.14
N GLU A 110 -34.83 0.63 23.25
CA GLU A 110 -35.90 0.23 24.18
C GLU A 110 -37.27 0.20 23.51
N ALA A 111 -37.59 1.19 22.69
CA ALA A 111 -38.87 1.25 21.97
C ALA A 111 -38.99 0.09 20.96
N ILE A 112 -37.93 -0.23 20.24
CA ILE A 112 -37.89 -1.37 19.32
C ILE A 112 -38.05 -2.69 20.09
N TYR A 113 -37.32 -2.87 21.18
CA TYR A 113 -37.40 -4.08 21.98
C TYR A 113 -38.77 -4.25 22.63
N LYS A 114 -39.40 -3.15 23.06
CA LYS A 114 -40.76 -3.20 23.64
C LYS A 114 -41.79 -3.69 22.63
N GLU A 115 -41.63 -3.38 21.36
CA GLU A 115 -42.54 -3.79 20.29
C GLU A 115 -42.31 -5.24 19.85
N PHE A 116 -41.04 -5.64 19.69
CA PHE A 116 -40.68 -6.90 19.02
C PHE A 116 -40.05 -7.95 19.97
N GLY A 117 -39.67 -7.56 21.18
CA GLY A 117 -39.10 -8.47 22.17
C GLY A 117 -37.83 -9.18 21.68
N LEU A 118 -37.76 -10.49 21.92
CA LEU A 118 -36.62 -11.32 21.50
C LEU A 118 -36.50 -11.47 19.98
N ASN A 119 -37.58 -11.23 19.23
CA ASN A 119 -37.59 -11.32 17.76
C ASN A 119 -37.08 -10.03 17.09
N THR A 120 -36.62 -9.04 17.86
CA THR A 120 -36.15 -7.75 17.35
C THR A 120 -35.14 -7.88 16.22
N LEU A 121 -34.12 -8.73 16.38
CA LEU A 121 -33.05 -8.89 15.38
C LEU A 121 -33.53 -9.61 14.12
N GLU A 122 -34.44 -10.59 14.26
CA GLU A 122 -35.11 -11.27 13.16
C GLU A 122 -35.99 -10.30 12.35
N ILE A 123 -36.78 -9.48 13.02
CA ILE A 123 -37.60 -8.44 12.39
C ILE A 123 -36.74 -7.42 11.65
N MET A 124 -35.62 -7.00 12.23
CA MET A 124 -34.68 -6.09 11.54
C MET A 124 -34.07 -6.71 10.28
N GLU A 125 -33.94 -8.02 10.26
CA GLU A 125 -33.34 -8.77 9.15
C GLU A 125 -34.36 -9.10 8.06
N GLU A 126 -35.49 -9.68 8.42
CA GLU A 126 -36.46 -10.23 7.48
C GLU A 126 -37.59 -9.26 7.13
N HIS A 127 -38.00 -8.44 8.11
CA HIS A 127 -39.15 -7.56 7.99
C HIS A 127 -38.84 -6.12 8.46
N PRO A 128 -37.78 -5.44 7.96
CA PRO A 128 -37.34 -4.15 8.49
C PRO A 128 -38.42 -3.04 8.39
N GLN A 129 -39.40 -3.17 7.50
CA GLN A 129 -40.52 -2.22 7.39
C GLN A 129 -41.40 -2.17 8.64
N GLU A 130 -41.44 -3.27 9.41
CA GLU A 130 -42.18 -3.34 10.67
C GLU A 130 -41.66 -2.33 11.71
N LEU A 131 -40.38 -1.91 11.60
CA LEU A 131 -39.78 -0.91 12.47
C LEU A 131 -40.49 0.46 12.38
N LEU A 132 -41.24 0.73 11.30
CA LEU A 132 -42.04 1.96 11.18
C LEU A 132 -43.17 2.03 12.20
N LYS A 133 -43.59 0.90 12.80
CA LYS A 133 -44.55 0.85 13.90
C LYS A 133 -43.99 1.48 15.17
N VAL A 134 -42.68 1.55 15.31
CA VAL A 134 -42.00 2.07 16.51
C VAL A 134 -42.00 3.60 16.49
N LYS A 135 -42.51 4.21 17.54
CA LYS A 135 -42.52 5.66 17.69
C LYS A 135 -41.09 6.24 17.66
N GLY A 136 -40.83 7.16 16.72
CA GLY A 136 -39.52 7.81 16.54
C GLY A 136 -38.66 7.22 15.43
N ILE A 137 -39.16 6.24 14.64
CA ILE A 137 -38.54 5.73 13.44
C ILE A 137 -39.30 6.29 12.23
N SER A 138 -38.66 7.17 11.47
CA SER A 138 -39.16 7.68 10.19
C SER A 138 -38.60 6.83 9.03
N GLN A 139 -39.19 6.98 7.84
CA GLN A 139 -38.68 6.34 6.60
C GLN A 139 -37.19 6.61 6.36
N LYS A 140 -36.75 7.86 6.57
CA LYS A 140 -35.34 8.25 6.44
C LYS A 140 -34.44 7.54 7.45
N LYS A 141 -34.93 7.39 8.68
CA LYS A 141 -34.21 6.74 9.77
C LYS A 141 -34.17 5.22 9.57
N LEU A 142 -35.28 4.63 9.12
CA LEU A 142 -35.35 3.22 8.75
C LEU A 142 -34.30 2.86 7.71
N LYS A 143 -34.15 3.68 6.65
CA LYS A 143 -33.14 3.45 5.61
C LYS A 143 -31.73 3.39 6.21
N GLY A 144 -31.38 4.31 7.10
CA GLY A 144 -30.06 4.32 7.78
C GLY A 144 -29.85 3.12 8.71
N ILE A 145 -30.91 2.66 9.41
CA ILE A 145 -30.89 1.47 10.27
C ILE A 145 -30.64 0.23 9.43
N VAL A 146 -31.40 0.02 8.36
CA VAL A 146 -31.28 -1.14 7.45
C VAL A 146 -29.92 -1.19 6.80
N GLU A 147 -29.41 -0.07 6.29
CA GLU A 147 -28.09 0.00 5.66
C GLU A 147 -26.97 -0.34 6.64
N SER A 148 -27.02 0.19 7.87
CA SER A 148 -25.96 -0.07 8.87
C SER A 148 -26.02 -1.49 9.42
N TYR A 149 -27.23 -2.00 9.67
CA TYR A 149 -27.44 -3.37 10.14
C TYR A 149 -27.01 -4.41 9.09
N GLY A 150 -27.37 -4.17 7.82
CA GLY A 150 -27.00 -5.02 6.70
C GLY A 150 -25.48 -5.08 6.48
N LYS A 151 -24.79 -3.94 6.57
CA LYS A 151 -23.32 -3.88 6.48
C LYS A 151 -22.64 -4.75 7.56
N ASN A 152 -23.11 -4.66 8.80
CA ASN A 152 -22.56 -5.45 9.90
C ASN A 152 -22.81 -6.96 9.72
N LYS A 153 -23.93 -7.35 9.12
CA LYS A 153 -24.21 -8.75 8.78
C LYS A 153 -23.23 -9.27 7.72
N VAL A 154 -23.09 -8.54 6.60
CA VAL A 154 -22.18 -8.92 5.50
C VAL A 154 -20.75 -8.97 6.00
N PHE A 155 -20.33 -8.01 6.82
CA PHE A 155 -19.00 -8.03 7.42
C PHE A 155 -18.74 -9.30 8.25
N ARG A 156 -19.67 -9.65 9.15
CA ARG A 156 -19.55 -10.88 9.98
C ARG A 156 -19.51 -12.15 9.13
N GLU A 157 -20.35 -12.23 8.11
CA GLU A 157 -20.39 -13.39 7.21
C GLU A 157 -19.05 -13.55 6.48
N LEU A 158 -18.48 -12.45 5.96
CA LEU A 158 -17.18 -12.46 5.31
C LEU A 158 -16.04 -12.80 6.28
N MET A 159 -16.05 -12.25 7.50
CA MET A 159 -15.06 -12.56 8.52
C MET A 159 -15.07 -14.06 8.86
N THR A 160 -16.25 -14.64 9.07
CA THR A 160 -16.38 -16.07 9.34
C THR A 160 -15.88 -16.93 8.18
N PHE A 161 -16.22 -16.55 6.96
CA PHE A 161 -15.82 -17.29 5.76
C PHE A 161 -14.31 -17.19 5.50
N LEU A 162 -13.72 -16.01 5.72
CA LEU A 162 -12.32 -15.72 5.43
C LEU A 162 -11.36 -16.01 6.60
N ALA A 163 -11.87 -16.36 7.78
CA ALA A 163 -11.07 -16.67 8.96
C ALA A 163 -9.99 -17.74 8.71
N PRO A 164 -10.25 -18.87 8.02
CA PRO A 164 -9.24 -19.90 7.76
C PRO A 164 -8.03 -19.38 6.95
N TYR A 165 -8.21 -18.28 6.19
CA TYR A 165 -7.20 -17.69 5.33
C TYR A 165 -6.44 -16.53 5.98
N LYS A 166 -6.62 -16.31 7.29
CA LYS A 166 -5.98 -15.24 8.08
C LYS A 166 -6.20 -13.85 7.48
N VAL A 167 -7.40 -13.61 6.93
CA VAL A 167 -7.78 -12.32 6.37
C VAL A 167 -8.20 -11.39 7.51
N THR A 168 -7.53 -10.24 7.61
CA THR A 168 -7.78 -9.27 8.69
C THR A 168 -9.06 -8.47 8.46
N PRO A 169 -9.68 -7.91 9.53
CA PRO A 169 -10.85 -7.02 9.43
C PRO A 169 -10.65 -5.86 8.44
N LYS A 170 -9.46 -5.26 8.41
CA LYS A 170 -9.11 -4.20 7.45
C LYS A 170 -9.25 -4.68 6.00
N LYS A 171 -8.79 -5.88 5.69
CA LYS A 171 -8.92 -6.46 4.34
C LYS A 171 -10.38 -6.75 3.98
N VAL A 172 -11.19 -7.21 4.95
CA VAL A 172 -12.64 -7.40 4.74
C VAL A 172 -13.34 -6.08 4.45
N ASN A 173 -12.97 -5.00 5.14
CA ASN A 173 -13.49 -3.66 4.84
C ASN A 173 -13.14 -3.20 3.42
N LEU A 174 -11.94 -3.49 2.91
CA LEU A 174 -11.57 -3.20 1.52
C LEU A 174 -12.43 -3.98 0.51
N ILE A 175 -12.77 -5.24 0.80
CA ILE A 175 -13.73 -6.02 -0.02
C ILE A 175 -15.09 -5.32 -0.03
N LEU A 176 -15.60 -4.93 1.15
CA LEU A 176 -16.90 -4.25 1.28
C LEU A 176 -16.93 -2.88 0.57
N GLN A 177 -15.85 -2.11 0.65
CA GLN A 177 -15.74 -0.83 -0.05
C GLN A 177 -15.80 -1.01 -1.57
N ARG A 178 -15.10 -2.03 -2.09
CA ARG A 178 -15.00 -2.28 -3.53
C ARG A 178 -16.25 -2.93 -4.12
N PHE A 179 -16.78 -3.97 -3.47
CA PHE A 179 -17.83 -4.82 -4.02
C PHE A 179 -19.20 -4.61 -3.37
N ARG A 180 -19.27 -3.89 -2.27
CA ARG A 180 -20.52 -3.54 -1.58
C ARG A 180 -21.40 -4.78 -1.34
N ASN A 181 -22.63 -4.77 -1.89
CA ASN A 181 -23.61 -5.85 -1.70
C ASN A 181 -23.23 -7.16 -2.38
N GLU A 182 -22.33 -7.13 -3.37
CA GLU A 182 -21.86 -8.33 -4.08
C GLU A 182 -20.70 -9.04 -3.36
N SER A 183 -20.21 -8.48 -2.25
CA SER A 183 -18.99 -8.95 -1.57
C SER A 183 -19.03 -10.44 -1.23
N VAL A 184 -20.14 -10.93 -0.69
CA VAL A 184 -20.31 -12.36 -0.32
C VAL A 184 -20.32 -13.24 -1.56
N GLU A 185 -21.07 -12.84 -2.58
CA GLU A 185 -21.17 -13.54 -3.87
C GLU A 185 -19.78 -13.68 -4.54
N ILE A 186 -19.02 -12.58 -4.55
CA ILE A 186 -17.67 -12.55 -5.14
C ILE A 186 -16.73 -13.47 -4.38
N VAL A 187 -16.71 -13.37 -3.04
CA VAL A 187 -15.79 -14.19 -2.23
C VAL A 187 -16.11 -15.68 -2.38
N ARG A 188 -17.38 -16.06 -2.47
CA ARG A 188 -17.80 -17.46 -2.59
C ARG A 188 -17.66 -18.02 -4.00
N HIS A 189 -18.09 -17.28 -5.01
CA HIS A 189 -18.27 -17.81 -6.36
C HIS A 189 -17.30 -17.25 -7.40
N ARG A 190 -16.66 -16.10 -7.12
CA ARG A 190 -15.71 -15.44 -8.02
C ARG A 190 -14.46 -14.93 -7.28
N PRO A 191 -13.81 -15.77 -6.44
CA PRO A 191 -12.77 -15.31 -5.50
C PRO A 191 -11.58 -14.64 -6.20
N TYR A 192 -11.27 -15.00 -7.44
CA TYR A 192 -10.12 -14.41 -8.16
C TYR A 192 -10.30 -12.92 -8.48
N GLN A 193 -11.50 -12.36 -8.37
CA GLN A 193 -11.69 -10.90 -8.42
C GLN A 193 -11.05 -10.17 -7.22
N LEU A 194 -10.79 -10.88 -6.12
CA LEU A 194 -10.09 -10.33 -4.97
C LEU A 194 -8.64 -9.97 -5.26
N CYS A 195 -8.01 -10.53 -6.30
CA CYS A 195 -6.66 -10.14 -6.73
C CYS A 195 -6.57 -8.65 -7.08
N ALA A 196 -7.69 -8.02 -7.45
CA ALA A 196 -7.76 -6.58 -7.71
C ALA A 196 -7.96 -5.73 -6.43
N VAL A 197 -8.03 -6.33 -5.24
CA VAL A 197 -8.16 -5.63 -3.96
C VAL A 197 -6.80 -5.49 -3.30
N LYS A 198 -6.40 -4.27 -2.96
CA LYS A 198 -5.12 -3.99 -2.30
C LYS A 198 -4.91 -4.90 -1.08
N GLY A 199 -3.78 -5.61 -1.06
CA GLY A 199 -3.41 -6.53 0.03
C GLY A 199 -3.91 -7.97 -0.12
N PHE A 200 -4.61 -8.32 -1.21
CA PHE A 200 -4.93 -9.70 -1.56
C PHE A 200 -3.98 -10.20 -2.64
N GLY A 201 -2.93 -10.92 -2.24
CA GLY A 201 -2.05 -11.61 -3.16
C GLY A 201 -2.69 -12.89 -3.73
N PHE A 202 -2.24 -13.29 -4.92
CA PHE A 202 -2.72 -14.48 -5.63
C PHE A 202 -2.75 -15.74 -4.75
N LEU A 203 -1.70 -16.00 -3.97
CA LEU A 203 -1.61 -17.20 -3.13
C LEU A 203 -2.76 -17.33 -2.11
N THR A 204 -3.13 -16.22 -1.47
CA THR A 204 -4.28 -16.20 -0.54
C THR A 204 -5.59 -16.43 -1.29
N VAL A 205 -5.75 -15.77 -2.44
CA VAL A 205 -6.96 -15.88 -3.26
C VAL A 205 -7.09 -17.28 -3.86
N ASP A 206 -5.99 -17.88 -4.30
CA ASP A 206 -5.96 -19.25 -4.83
C ASP A 206 -6.32 -20.29 -3.77
N ALA A 207 -5.87 -20.10 -2.53
CA ALA A 207 -6.29 -20.96 -1.41
C ALA A 207 -7.82 -20.88 -1.19
N ILE A 208 -8.43 -19.69 -1.26
CA ILE A 208 -9.87 -19.50 -1.19
C ILE A 208 -10.57 -20.19 -2.36
N GLY A 209 -10.09 -19.97 -3.59
CA GLY A 209 -10.67 -20.52 -4.82
C GLY A 209 -10.64 -22.05 -4.85
N ARG A 210 -9.52 -22.65 -4.49
CA ARG A 210 -9.38 -24.12 -4.44
C ARG A 210 -10.32 -24.76 -3.44
N GLN A 211 -10.50 -24.15 -2.27
CA GLN A 211 -11.42 -24.68 -1.24
C GLN A 211 -12.88 -24.52 -1.65
N ASN A 212 -13.22 -23.52 -2.44
CA ASN A 212 -14.57 -23.30 -2.96
C ASN A 212 -14.87 -24.15 -4.22
N CYS A 213 -14.04 -25.15 -4.52
CA CYS A 213 -14.20 -26.05 -5.68
C CYS A 213 -14.30 -25.31 -7.02
N GLN A 214 -13.63 -24.18 -7.16
CA GLN A 214 -13.53 -23.49 -8.44
C GLN A 214 -12.74 -24.35 -9.45
N ALA A 215 -13.06 -24.20 -10.73
CA ALA A 215 -12.35 -24.91 -11.77
C ALA A 215 -10.85 -24.52 -11.76
N LEU A 216 -9.98 -25.49 -11.66
CA LEU A 216 -8.53 -25.25 -11.55
C LEU A 216 -7.94 -24.60 -12.80
N ASN A 217 -8.59 -24.72 -13.94
CA ASN A 217 -8.24 -24.08 -15.21
C ASN A 217 -9.06 -22.80 -15.49
N ASP A 218 -9.71 -22.23 -14.45
CA ASP A 218 -10.45 -20.96 -14.58
C ASP A 218 -9.53 -19.87 -15.16
N PRO A 219 -9.95 -19.21 -16.24
CA PRO A 219 -9.18 -18.10 -16.83
C PRO A 219 -8.86 -16.97 -15.86
N MET A 220 -9.71 -16.69 -14.87
CA MET A 220 -9.43 -15.67 -13.86
C MET A 220 -8.34 -16.13 -12.90
N ARG A 221 -8.27 -17.41 -12.54
CA ARG A 221 -7.19 -17.99 -11.78
C ARG A 221 -5.85 -17.83 -12.51
N ILE A 222 -5.82 -18.19 -13.78
CA ILE A 222 -4.61 -18.06 -14.62
C ILE A 222 -4.21 -16.59 -14.76
N SER A 223 -5.16 -15.69 -14.98
CA SER A 223 -4.91 -14.25 -15.05
C SER A 223 -4.32 -13.71 -13.75
N GLY A 224 -4.88 -14.08 -12.59
CA GLY A 224 -4.38 -13.69 -11.27
C GLY A 224 -2.95 -14.19 -11.03
N CYS A 225 -2.64 -15.41 -11.46
CA CYS A 225 -1.29 -15.99 -11.40
C CYS A 225 -0.30 -15.21 -12.26
N LEU A 226 -0.65 -14.92 -13.52
CA LEU A 226 0.21 -14.13 -14.42
C LEU A 226 0.50 -12.74 -13.87
N SER A 227 -0.52 -12.03 -13.38
CA SER A 227 -0.35 -10.71 -12.75
C SER A 227 0.56 -10.79 -11.53
N HIS A 228 0.36 -11.79 -10.67
CA HIS A 228 1.21 -12.00 -9.49
C HIS A 228 2.68 -12.24 -9.85
N LEU A 229 2.95 -13.08 -10.83
CA LEU A 229 4.32 -13.37 -11.26
C LEU A 229 5.02 -12.13 -11.82
N MET A 230 4.33 -11.33 -12.64
CA MET A 230 4.89 -10.08 -13.16
C MET A 230 5.11 -9.06 -12.06
N GLU A 231 4.18 -8.93 -11.08
CA GLU A 231 4.37 -8.05 -9.93
C GLU A 231 5.50 -8.48 -9.00
N SER A 232 5.64 -9.81 -8.76
CA SER A 232 6.73 -10.35 -7.94
C SER A 232 8.07 -10.12 -8.63
N ALA A 233 8.18 -10.39 -9.93
CA ALA A 233 9.39 -10.14 -10.70
C ALA A 233 9.80 -8.65 -10.64
N MET A 234 8.83 -7.73 -10.65
CA MET A 234 9.11 -6.31 -10.51
C MET A 234 9.57 -5.94 -9.09
N LYS A 235 8.87 -6.42 -8.05
CA LYS A 235 9.11 -5.99 -6.66
C LYS A 235 10.29 -6.69 -6.00
N GLU A 236 10.53 -7.96 -6.32
CA GLU A 236 11.51 -8.81 -5.65
C GLU A 236 12.78 -9.03 -6.47
N GLU A 237 12.63 -9.04 -7.81
CA GLU A 237 13.74 -9.31 -8.73
C GLU A 237 14.21 -8.05 -9.50
N GLY A 238 13.45 -6.95 -9.43
CA GLY A 238 13.76 -5.68 -10.09
C GLY A 238 13.56 -5.69 -11.62
N HIS A 239 12.75 -6.63 -12.14
CA HIS A 239 12.48 -6.77 -13.58
C HIS A 239 11.26 -5.96 -14.01
N LEU A 240 11.37 -5.21 -15.11
CA LEU A 240 10.23 -4.51 -15.72
C LEU A 240 9.35 -5.45 -16.56
N TYR A 241 9.92 -6.53 -17.05
CA TYR A 241 9.26 -7.54 -17.88
C TYR A 241 9.75 -8.94 -17.53
N LEU A 242 8.99 -9.94 -17.96
CA LEU A 242 9.45 -11.30 -18.04
C LEU A 242 9.45 -11.76 -19.51
N GLU A 243 10.36 -12.63 -19.88
CA GLU A 243 10.29 -13.25 -21.20
C GLU A 243 9.11 -14.21 -21.27
N ARG A 244 8.41 -14.23 -22.39
CA ARG A 244 7.18 -15.02 -22.56
C ARG A 244 7.34 -16.50 -22.24
N PRO A 245 8.41 -17.20 -22.69
CA PRO A 245 8.62 -18.60 -22.32
C PRO A 245 8.82 -18.78 -20.82
N GLU A 246 9.54 -17.89 -20.18
CA GLU A 246 9.79 -17.91 -18.74
C GLU A 246 8.51 -17.67 -17.95
N LEU A 247 7.72 -16.66 -18.31
CA LEU A 247 6.43 -16.37 -17.66
C LEU A 247 5.47 -17.56 -17.76
N ILE A 248 5.39 -18.20 -18.93
CA ILE A 248 4.55 -19.38 -19.14
C ILE A 248 5.03 -20.54 -18.26
N GLN A 249 6.33 -20.79 -18.20
CA GLN A 249 6.91 -21.86 -17.39
C GLN A 249 6.70 -21.64 -15.89
N ARG A 250 6.94 -20.40 -15.41
CA ARG A 250 6.69 -20.03 -14.00
C ARG A 250 5.19 -20.19 -13.66
N ALA A 251 4.28 -19.73 -14.53
CA ALA A 251 2.84 -19.87 -14.35
C ALA A 251 2.38 -21.33 -14.36
N TYR A 252 2.89 -22.13 -15.29
CA TYR A 252 2.61 -23.57 -15.37
C TYR A 252 3.02 -24.29 -14.09
N THR A 253 4.20 -24.01 -13.58
CA THR A 253 4.70 -24.60 -12.34
C THR A 253 3.82 -24.20 -11.15
N MET A 254 3.53 -22.92 -10.98
CA MET A 254 2.73 -22.39 -9.86
C MET A 254 1.28 -22.89 -9.89
N LEU A 255 0.64 -22.91 -11.05
CA LEU A 255 -0.75 -23.31 -11.21
C LEU A 255 -0.99 -24.81 -11.02
N ASN A 256 0.02 -25.65 -11.28
CA ASN A 256 -0.05 -27.10 -11.11
C ASN A 256 0.61 -27.61 -9.83
N GLN A 257 1.18 -26.71 -9.00
CA GLN A 257 1.81 -27.07 -7.75
C GLN A 257 0.80 -27.74 -6.80
N ASP A 258 1.23 -28.79 -6.12
CA ASP A 258 0.44 -29.58 -5.14
C ASP A 258 -0.85 -30.20 -5.71
N LEU A 259 -0.92 -30.39 -7.03
CA LEU A 259 -2.03 -31.08 -7.69
C LEU A 259 -1.66 -32.52 -8.06
N PRO A 260 -2.60 -33.47 -7.92
CA PRO A 260 -2.36 -34.87 -8.28
C PRO A 260 -2.19 -35.09 -9.80
N HIS A 261 -2.68 -34.16 -10.61
CA HIS A 261 -2.55 -34.15 -12.07
C HIS A 261 -2.45 -32.73 -12.60
N GLN A 262 -1.93 -32.60 -13.81
CA GLN A 262 -1.85 -31.31 -14.51
C GLN A 262 -3.26 -30.82 -14.85
N ALA A 263 -3.72 -29.80 -14.12
CA ALA A 263 -5.04 -29.20 -14.30
C ALA A 263 -5.02 -28.02 -15.29
N VAL A 264 -3.86 -27.39 -15.47
CA VAL A 264 -3.66 -26.24 -16.36
C VAL A 264 -2.58 -26.58 -17.38
N THR A 265 -2.86 -26.38 -18.67
CA THR A 265 -1.92 -26.59 -19.76
C THR A 265 -1.25 -25.27 -20.17
N GLU A 266 -0.09 -25.35 -20.83
CA GLU A 266 0.55 -24.15 -21.41
C GLU A 266 -0.37 -23.46 -22.42
N THR A 267 -1.18 -24.22 -23.17
CA THR A 267 -2.17 -23.66 -24.11
C THR A 267 -3.23 -22.82 -23.39
N ASP A 268 -3.66 -23.22 -22.19
CA ASP A 268 -4.61 -22.43 -21.39
C ASP A 268 -3.97 -21.12 -20.95
N ILE A 269 -2.70 -21.18 -20.51
CA ILE A 269 -1.94 -19.99 -20.10
C ILE A 269 -1.75 -19.03 -21.30
N GLN A 270 -1.35 -19.55 -22.47
CA GLN A 270 -1.20 -18.73 -23.68
C GLN A 270 -2.50 -18.07 -24.12
N ARG A 271 -3.62 -18.80 -24.01
CA ARG A 271 -4.96 -18.25 -24.32
C ARG A 271 -5.32 -17.09 -23.39
N VAL A 272 -5.03 -17.21 -22.10
CA VAL A 272 -5.29 -16.13 -21.14
C VAL A 272 -4.34 -14.96 -21.35
N LEU A 273 -3.06 -15.23 -21.61
CA LEU A 273 -2.07 -14.20 -21.94
C LEU A 273 -2.53 -13.38 -23.16
N TYR A 274 -2.97 -14.04 -24.23
CA TYR A 274 -3.52 -13.35 -25.41
C TYR A 274 -4.74 -12.49 -25.05
N ARG A 275 -5.64 -12.97 -24.19
CA ARG A 275 -6.79 -12.18 -23.71
C ARG A 275 -6.35 -10.94 -22.94
N LEU A 276 -5.35 -11.03 -22.08
CA LEU A 276 -4.84 -9.88 -21.33
C LEU A 276 -4.21 -8.83 -22.26
N VAL A 277 -3.56 -9.25 -23.34
CA VAL A 277 -3.09 -8.33 -24.40
C VAL A 277 -4.25 -7.62 -25.06
N MET A 278 -5.31 -8.37 -25.44
CA MET A 278 -6.50 -7.80 -26.07
C MET A 278 -7.29 -6.85 -25.15
N GLN A 279 -7.20 -7.04 -23.85
CA GLN A 279 -7.75 -6.16 -22.82
C GLN A 279 -6.83 -4.97 -22.49
N GLU A 280 -5.70 -4.87 -23.15
CA GLU A 280 -4.67 -3.86 -22.90
C GLU A 280 -4.17 -3.82 -21.44
N SER A 281 -4.28 -4.93 -20.72
CA SER A 281 -3.75 -5.03 -19.35
C SER A 281 -2.25 -5.28 -19.33
N ILE A 282 -1.73 -5.93 -20.37
CA ILE A 282 -0.32 -6.22 -20.61
C ILE A 282 0.08 -5.84 -22.03
N VAL A 283 1.37 -5.63 -22.24
CA VAL A 283 1.98 -5.36 -23.54
C VAL A 283 3.02 -6.42 -23.82
N VAL A 284 3.04 -6.91 -25.07
CA VAL A 284 4.07 -7.84 -25.55
C VAL A 284 4.89 -7.12 -26.63
N ASP A 285 6.19 -6.96 -26.34
CA ASP A 285 7.17 -6.38 -27.25
C ASP A 285 8.23 -7.45 -27.58
N GLY A 286 8.11 -8.07 -28.74
CA GLY A 286 8.88 -9.27 -29.11
C GLY A 286 8.55 -10.43 -28.17
N GLU A 287 9.53 -10.91 -27.41
CA GLU A 287 9.36 -11.94 -26.36
C GLU A 287 9.11 -11.35 -24.97
N ARG A 288 9.21 -10.04 -24.79
CA ARG A 288 9.07 -9.37 -23.51
C ARG A 288 7.62 -9.10 -23.17
N VAL A 289 7.18 -9.51 -22.00
CA VAL A 289 5.81 -9.31 -21.48
C VAL A 289 5.87 -8.33 -20.33
N TYR A 290 5.21 -7.20 -20.50
CA TYR A 290 5.14 -6.10 -19.55
C TYR A 290 3.73 -5.95 -18.97
N VAL A 291 3.63 -5.48 -17.74
CA VAL A 291 2.42 -4.79 -17.30
C VAL A 291 2.33 -3.46 -18.08
N LYS A 292 1.16 -3.08 -18.59
CA LYS A 292 0.98 -1.91 -19.46
C LYS A 292 1.60 -0.64 -18.85
N LYS A 293 1.37 -0.38 -17.57
CA LYS A 293 1.89 0.80 -16.88
C LYS A 293 3.42 0.89 -16.95
N GLN A 294 4.12 -0.21 -16.69
CA GLN A 294 5.60 -0.25 -16.73
C GLN A 294 6.13 -0.01 -18.14
N TYR A 295 5.49 -0.60 -19.16
CA TYR A 295 5.85 -0.36 -20.56
C TYR A 295 5.70 1.10 -20.94
N GLU A 296 4.60 1.72 -20.54
CA GLU A 296 4.34 3.14 -20.82
C GLU A 296 5.34 4.06 -20.10
N GLU A 297 5.63 3.80 -18.82
CA GLU A 297 6.60 4.57 -18.04
C GLU A 297 8.02 4.47 -18.63
N GLU A 298 8.45 3.27 -19.03
CA GLU A 298 9.77 3.07 -19.68
C GLU A 298 9.85 3.84 -21.00
N ASN A 299 8.87 3.68 -21.89
CA ASN A 299 8.87 4.32 -23.20
C ASN A 299 8.76 5.85 -23.13
N GLN A 300 7.93 6.36 -22.22
CA GLN A 300 7.79 7.81 -22.03
C GLN A 300 9.08 8.41 -21.45
N THR A 301 9.71 7.73 -20.48
CA THR A 301 10.99 8.16 -19.90
C THR A 301 12.08 8.16 -20.96
N ALA A 302 12.19 7.11 -21.76
CA ALA A 302 13.13 7.02 -22.87
C ALA A 302 12.91 8.17 -23.88
N SER A 303 11.67 8.46 -24.21
CA SER A 303 11.31 9.56 -25.12
C SER A 303 11.67 10.93 -24.56
N MET A 304 11.45 11.16 -23.26
CA MET A 304 11.83 12.41 -22.59
C MET A 304 13.35 12.60 -22.53
N ILE A 305 14.11 11.55 -22.28
CA ILE A 305 15.57 11.56 -22.31
C ILE A 305 16.08 11.80 -23.75
N ALA A 306 15.53 11.08 -24.73
CA ALA A 306 15.93 11.22 -26.13
C ALA A 306 15.74 12.65 -26.66
N ARG A 307 14.61 13.31 -26.32
CA ARG A 307 14.38 14.71 -26.68
C ARG A 307 15.45 15.64 -26.11
N ARG A 308 15.87 15.43 -24.85
CA ARG A 308 16.93 16.25 -24.21
C ARG A 308 18.31 15.99 -24.78
N LEU A 309 18.59 14.79 -25.28
CA LEU A 309 19.83 14.47 -25.97
C LEU A 309 19.91 15.14 -27.36
N LEU A 310 18.76 15.32 -28.01
CA LEU A 310 18.67 16.00 -29.31
C LEU A 310 18.68 17.53 -29.19
N ASP A 311 18.19 18.06 -28.08
CA ASP A 311 18.21 19.48 -27.78
C ASP A 311 19.58 19.87 -27.19
N GLN A 312 20.41 20.56 -27.96
CA GLN A 312 21.73 20.94 -27.50
C GLN A 312 21.70 22.00 -26.39
N GLY A 313 20.60 22.73 -26.23
CA GLY A 313 20.45 23.76 -25.20
C GLY A 313 21.50 24.91 -25.35
N GLU A 314 21.58 25.74 -24.33
CA GLU A 314 22.60 26.79 -24.25
C GLU A 314 23.92 26.22 -23.72
N ALA A 315 24.99 26.33 -24.48
CA ALA A 315 26.32 25.92 -24.05
C ALA A 315 27.08 27.12 -23.46
N TYR A 316 27.73 26.91 -22.34
CA TYR A 316 28.50 27.95 -21.65
C TYR A 316 30.01 27.65 -21.72
N ASP A 317 30.81 28.68 -22.10
CA ASP A 317 32.26 28.65 -21.90
C ASP A 317 32.56 29.01 -20.44
N ILE A 318 33.13 28.05 -19.69
CA ILE A 318 33.33 28.15 -18.25
C ILE A 318 34.80 28.09 -17.82
N GLU A 319 35.74 28.22 -18.77
CA GLU A 319 37.18 28.02 -18.44
C GLU A 319 37.68 28.99 -17.37
N LYS A 320 37.24 30.24 -17.43
CA LYS A 320 37.57 31.26 -16.44
C LYS A 320 36.97 30.94 -15.07
N GLU A 321 35.71 30.59 -15.05
CA GLU A 321 34.96 30.24 -13.82
C GLU A 321 35.48 28.94 -13.20
N LEU A 322 35.91 27.98 -14.02
CA LEU A 322 36.51 26.72 -13.56
C LEU A 322 37.86 26.98 -12.84
N ALA A 323 38.71 27.87 -13.40
CA ALA A 323 39.96 28.27 -12.75
C ALA A 323 39.67 29.01 -11.42
N GLN A 324 38.70 29.93 -11.42
CA GLN A 324 38.29 30.66 -10.21
C GLN A 324 37.70 29.74 -9.15
N ALA A 325 36.88 28.75 -9.55
CA ALA A 325 36.27 27.80 -8.61
C ALA A 325 37.34 26.98 -7.89
N GLN A 326 38.34 26.47 -8.59
CA GLN A 326 39.44 25.71 -7.99
C GLN A 326 40.20 26.55 -6.95
N THR A 327 40.45 27.83 -7.24
CA THR A 327 41.11 28.73 -6.30
C THR A 327 40.25 29.07 -5.10
N ALA A 328 38.96 29.41 -5.32
CA ALA A 328 38.03 29.84 -4.27
C ALA A 328 37.66 28.72 -3.31
N LEU A 329 37.56 27.49 -3.82
CA LEU A 329 37.22 26.31 -3.01
C LEU A 329 38.46 25.57 -2.49
N ALA A 330 39.67 26.03 -2.82
CA ALA A 330 40.92 25.35 -2.50
C ALA A 330 40.96 23.88 -2.99
N ILE A 331 40.42 23.62 -4.19
CA ILE A 331 40.30 22.30 -4.80
C ILE A 331 41.15 22.21 -6.06
N THR A 332 41.86 21.11 -6.25
CA THR A 332 42.54 20.79 -7.50
C THR A 332 41.85 19.61 -8.16
N LEU A 333 41.27 19.85 -9.35
CA LEU A 333 40.58 18.82 -10.12
C LEU A 333 41.51 18.09 -11.06
N SER A 334 41.36 16.78 -11.20
CA SER A 334 42.02 16.03 -12.29
C SER A 334 41.40 16.40 -13.65
N GLU A 335 42.07 16.07 -14.74
CA GLU A 335 41.58 16.37 -16.10
C GLU A 335 40.21 15.70 -16.38
N LYS A 336 40.01 14.48 -15.91
CA LYS A 336 38.69 13.81 -16.00
C LYS A 336 37.59 14.54 -15.23
N GLN A 337 37.88 15.03 -14.04
CA GLN A 337 36.94 15.83 -13.26
C GLN A 337 36.64 17.19 -13.93
N LYS A 338 37.64 17.86 -14.49
CA LYS A 338 37.44 19.10 -15.28
C LYS A 338 36.57 18.82 -16.51
N GLN A 339 36.82 17.73 -17.21
CA GLN A 339 35.99 17.30 -18.34
C GLN A 339 34.54 17.06 -17.91
N ALA A 340 34.30 16.40 -16.77
CA ALA A 340 32.97 16.19 -16.22
C ALA A 340 32.25 17.52 -15.93
N VAL A 341 32.96 18.52 -15.35
CA VAL A 341 32.40 19.85 -15.13
C VAL A 341 32.03 20.51 -16.47
N ARG A 342 32.93 20.52 -17.47
CA ARG A 342 32.65 21.11 -18.79
C ARG A 342 31.41 20.47 -19.44
N MET A 343 31.31 19.15 -19.40
CA MET A 343 30.20 18.39 -19.98
C MET A 343 28.85 18.88 -19.43
N VAL A 344 28.74 19.14 -18.13
CA VAL A 344 27.50 19.60 -17.49
C VAL A 344 27.04 20.94 -18.06
N PHE A 345 27.96 21.84 -18.42
CA PHE A 345 27.64 23.17 -18.97
C PHE A 345 27.48 23.20 -20.50
N GLN A 346 27.82 22.10 -21.16
CA GLN A 346 27.67 21.91 -22.60
C GLN A 346 26.42 21.17 -23.02
N ASN A 347 25.84 20.37 -22.11
CA ASN A 347 24.70 19.48 -22.41
C ASN A 347 23.52 19.73 -21.49
N GLN A 348 22.32 19.45 -21.94
CA GLN A 348 21.09 19.54 -21.15
C GLN A 348 20.95 18.40 -20.12
N ILE A 349 21.47 17.22 -20.46
CA ILE A 349 21.49 16.08 -19.56
C ILE A 349 22.92 15.52 -19.53
N SER A 350 23.39 15.23 -18.32
CA SER A 350 24.75 14.72 -18.10
C SER A 350 24.73 13.62 -17.03
N ILE A 351 25.61 12.64 -17.18
CA ILE A 351 25.75 11.56 -16.21
C ILE A 351 27.21 11.54 -15.74
N ILE A 352 27.41 11.56 -14.42
CA ILE A 352 28.70 11.38 -13.77
C ILE A 352 28.67 10.06 -13.00
N THR A 353 29.53 9.13 -13.41
CA THR A 353 29.69 7.83 -12.72
C THR A 353 31.05 7.74 -12.05
N GLY A 354 31.13 6.96 -11.00
CA GLY A 354 32.40 6.65 -10.33
C GLY A 354 32.20 5.98 -8.98
N GLY A 355 33.15 5.17 -8.58
CA GLY A 355 33.14 4.48 -7.30
C GLY A 355 33.24 5.40 -6.08
N PRO A 356 33.20 4.84 -4.86
CA PRO A 356 33.38 5.60 -3.63
C PRO A 356 34.73 6.32 -3.60
N GLY A 357 34.76 7.56 -3.12
CA GLY A 357 36.00 8.33 -2.98
C GLY A 357 36.58 8.92 -4.28
N THR A 358 35.94 8.78 -5.43
CA THR A 358 36.40 9.35 -6.71
C THR A 358 36.21 10.87 -6.83
N GLY A 359 35.60 11.50 -5.82
CA GLY A 359 35.43 12.96 -5.77
C GLY A 359 34.15 13.45 -6.46
N LYS A 360 33.12 12.63 -6.66
CA LYS A 360 31.83 13.05 -7.22
C LYS A 360 31.26 14.30 -6.51
N THR A 361 31.26 14.31 -5.20
CA THR A 361 30.80 15.44 -4.39
C THR A 361 31.68 16.69 -4.58
N THR A 362 32.99 16.52 -4.76
CA THR A 362 33.90 17.61 -5.06
C THR A 362 33.61 18.25 -6.41
N VAL A 363 33.35 17.42 -7.42
CA VAL A 363 32.93 17.89 -8.76
C VAL A 363 31.60 18.63 -8.66
N LEU A 364 30.62 18.09 -7.91
CA LEU A 364 29.34 18.77 -7.71
C LEU A 364 29.50 20.16 -7.06
N LYS A 365 30.34 20.30 -6.03
CA LYS A 365 30.63 21.63 -5.42
C LYS A 365 31.15 22.63 -6.44
N VAL A 366 32.06 22.22 -7.31
CA VAL A 366 32.60 23.08 -8.37
C VAL A 366 31.52 23.46 -9.38
N ILE A 367 30.67 22.48 -9.77
CA ILE A 367 29.54 22.75 -10.67
C ILE A 367 28.57 23.77 -10.05
N LEU A 368 28.19 23.60 -8.79
CA LEU A 368 27.29 24.53 -8.11
C LEU A 368 27.88 25.94 -7.99
N TYR A 369 29.17 26.04 -7.68
CA TYR A 369 29.88 27.34 -7.64
C TYR A 369 29.85 28.06 -9.01
N ILE A 370 30.12 27.34 -10.10
CA ILE A 370 30.10 27.88 -11.45
C ILE A 370 28.66 28.24 -11.85
N HIS A 371 27.71 27.35 -11.57
CA HIS A 371 26.30 27.58 -11.90
C HIS A 371 25.76 28.87 -11.28
N ALA A 372 26.09 29.15 -10.03
CA ALA A 372 25.66 30.35 -9.32
C ALA A 372 26.22 31.65 -9.98
N LYS A 373 27.33 31.57 -10.70
CA LYS A 373 27.93 32.71 -11.41
C LYS A 373 27.44 32.87 -12.84
N VAL A 374 27.27 31.74 -13.54
CA VAL A 374 27.00 31.75 -15.00
C VAL A 374 25.50 31.71 -15.27
N CYS A 375 24.78 30.68 -14.73
CA CYS A 375 23.38 30.43 -15.06
C CYS A 375 22.43 31.23 -14.16
N ARG A 376 22.75 31.35 -12.88
CA ARG A 376 21.96 32.07 -11.85
C ARG A 376 20.49 31.62 -11.70
N THR A 377 20.17 30.41 -12.13
CA THR A 377 18.86 29.84 -11.96
C THR A 377 18.79 29.07 -10.64
N GLN A 378 17.56 28.77 -10.18
CA GLN A 378 17.35 27.96 -8.99
C GLN A 378 17.96 26.58 -9.18
N VAL A 379 18.55 26.05 -8.10
CA VAL A 379 19.15 24.72 -8.05
C VAL A 379 18.26 23.84 -7.17
N GLN A 380 18.02 22.60 -7.56
CA GLN A 380 17.36 21.59 -6.74
C GLN A 380 18.23 20.34 -6.68
N LEU A 381 18.58 19.94 -5.46
CA LEU A 381 19.39 18.76 -5.19
C LEU A 381 18.50 17.65 -4.63
N MET A 382 18.54 16.48 -5.24
CA MET A 382 17.68 15.35 -4.87
C MET A 382 18.47 14.06 -4.73
N ALA A 383 17.99 13.18 -3.84
CA ALA A 383 18.49 11.82 -3.72
C ALA A 383 17.36 10.85 -3.42
N PRO A 384 17.48 9.54 -3.72
CA PRO A 384 16.43 8.54 -3.42
C PRO A 384 16.18 8.39 -1.92
N THR A 385 17.21 8.55 -1.09
CA THR A 385 17.14 8.30 0.36
C THR A 385 17.39 9.57 1.18
N GLY A 386 16.77 9.66 2.37
CA GLY A 386 16.97 10.79 3.28
C GLY A 386 18.41 10.92 3.78
N ARG A 387 19.13 9.79 3.90
CA ARG A 387 20.54 9.77 4.30
C ARG A 387 21.43 10.39 3.22
N ALA A 388 21.19 10.06 1.96
CA ALA A 388 21.93 10.62 0.83
C ALA A 388 21.63 12.11 0.66
N ALA A 389 20.36 12.53 0.74
CA ALA A 389 19.97 13.94 0.69
C ALA A 389 20.66 14.76 1.78
N ARG A 390 20.68 14.27 3.03
CA ARG A 390 21.37 14.96 4.14
C ARG A 390 22.87 15.07 3.90
N ARG A 391 23.55 14.00 3.47
CA ARG A 391 24.98 14.04 3.13
C ARG A 391 25.27 15.05 2.02
N MET A 392 24.40 15.12 1.02
CA MET A 392 24.55 16.09 -0.08
C MET A 392 24.38 17.51 0.46
N ALA A 393 23.38 17.79 1.30
CA ALA A 393 23.20 19.08 1.97
C ALA A 393 24.46 19.52 2.76
N GLU A 394 24.93 18.66 3.67
CA GLU A 394 26.12 18.91 4.50
C GLU A 394 27.39 19.14 3.64
N SER A 395 27.56 18.36 2.61
CA SER A 395 28.75 18.42 1.77
C SER A 395 28.75 19.60 0.80
N THR A 396 27.60 20.03 0.28
CA THR A 396 27.50 21.14 -0.70
C THR A 396 27.19 22.48 -0.07
N GLY A 397 26.71 22.51 1.18
CA GLY A 397 26.18 23.70 1.83
C GLY A 397 24.80 24.14 1.35
N HIS A 398 24.11 23.30 0.57
CA HIS A 398 22.73 23.52 0.13
C HIS A 398 21.75 22.82 1.08
N GLU A 399 21.18 23.56 2.03
CA GLU A 399 20.25 23.01 3.04
C GLU A 399 18.95 22.48 2.43
N ASP A 400 18.57 22.93 1.21
CA ASP A 400 17.34 22.54 0.51
C ASP A 400 17.42 21.18 -0.19
N ALA A 401 18.52 20.43 -0.03
CA ALA A 401 18.63 19.08 -0.58
C ALA A 401 17.58 18.15 0.07
N SER A 402 16.79 17.46 -0.75
CA SER A 402 15.66 16.68 -0.30
C SER A 402 15.60 15.28 -0.91
N THR A 403 14.70 14.43 -0.40
CA THR A 403 14.43 13.17 -1.08
C THR A 403 13.62 13.41 -2.35
N MET A 404 13.80 12.52 -3.34
CA MET A 404 12.98 12.56 -4.56
C MET A 404 11.48 12.56 -4.26
N HIS A 405 11.01 11.70 -3.38
CA HIS A 405 9.59 11.64 -2.98
C HIS A 405 9.08 12.99 -2.47
N MET A 406 9.87 13.67 -1.65
CA MET A 406 9.51 15.00 -1.13
C MET A 406 9.53 16.07 -2.22
N ALA A 407 10.59 16.10 -3.03
CA ALA A 407 10.73 17.06 -4.12
C ALA A 407 9.65 16.93 -5.20
N LEU A 408 9.19 15.71 -5.45
CA LEU A 408 8.18 15.39 -6.47
C LEU A 408 6.75 15.42 -5.93
N GLY A 409 6.54 15.70 -4.62
CA GLY A 409 5.23 15.74 -4.00
C GLY A 409 4.56 14.36 -3.87
N LEU A 410 5.33 13.27 -3.84
CA LEU A 410 4.82 11.89 -3.80
C LEU A 410 4.57 11.38 -2.37
N LEU A 411 4.52 12.26 -1.36
CA LEU A 411 4.27 11.93 0.03
C LEU A 411 2.80 12.18 0.40
N GLY A 412 2.09 11.16 0.90
CA GLY A 412 0.73 11.24 1.41
C GLY A 412 -0.37 10.76 0.46
N ASP A 413 -1.64 10.87 0.89
CA ASP A 413 -2.84 10.43 0.15
C ASP A 413 -3.12 11.22 -1.15
N PHE A 414 -2.25 12.18 -1.49
CA PHE A 414 -2.30 12.94 -2.74
C PHE A 414 -1.75 12.19 -3.97
N ALA A 415 -1.21 10.99 -3.77
CA ALA A 415 -0.70 10.13 -4.86
C ALA A 415 -1.79 9.67 -5.85
N ASP A 416 -3.08 9.86 -5.52
CA ASP A 416 -4.22 9.48 -6.38
C ASP A 416 -4.67 10.60 -7.35
N TYR A 417 -4.05 11.80 -7.31
CA TYR A 417 -4.32 12.87 -8.30
C TYR A 417 -3.39 12.71 -9.51
N GLU A 418 -3.70 11.76 -10.38
CA GLU A 418 -2.93 11.51 -11.62
C GLU A 418 -2.96 12.69 -12.63
N ASP A 419 -3.82 13.68 -12.48
CA ASP A 419 -4.13 14.65 -13.53
C ASP A 419 -3.39 16.00 -13.48
N ALA A 420 -2.72 16.35 -12.38
CA ALA A 420 -2.01 17.62 -12.27
C ALA A 420 -0.50 17.41 -12.12
N VAL A 421 0.23 17.45 -13.23
CA VAL A 421 1.72 17.44 -13.19
C VAL A 421 2.21 18.82 -12.79
N GLU A 422 2.67 18.95 -11.55
CA GLU A 422 3.37 20.15 -11.10
C GLU A 422 4.84 20.09 -11.52
N TYR A 423 5.29 21.08 -12.30
CA TYR A 423 6.65 21.12 -12.79
C TYR A 423 7.63 21.62 -11.72
N LEU A 424 8.81 21.02 -11.70
CA LEU A 424 9.94 21.50 -10.89
C LEU A 424 10.39 22.87 -11.40
N GLU A 425 10.46 23.86 -10.50
CA GLU A 425 10.78 25.25 -10.89
C GLU A 425 12.27 25.49 -11.14
N ALA A 426 13.15 24.58 -10.68
CA ALA A 426 14.59 24.72 -10.78
C ALA A 426 15.11 24.65 -12.23
N GLY A 427 16.04 25.54 -12.58
CA GLY A 427 16.74 25.51 -13.87
C GLY A 427 17.91 24.52 -13.90
N PHE A 428 18.38 24.07 -12.74
CA PHE A 428 19.38 23.01 -12.57
C PHE A 428 18.93 21.99 -11.56
N LEU A 429 18.91 20.73 -11.97
CA LEU A 429 18.46 19.60 -11.19
C LEU A 429 19.59 18.58 -11.05
N ASN A 430 19.99 18.29 -9.84
CA ASN A 430 20.94 17.22 -9.56
C ASN A 430 20.22 16.05 -8.86
N LEU A 431 20.41 14.87 -9.40
CA LEU A 431 19.95 13.61 -8.80
C LEU A 431 21.16 12.76 -8.45
N ASP A 432 21.42 12.59 -7.17
CA ASP A 432 22.50 11.75 -6.65
C ASP A 432 22.03 10.33 -6.32
N GLU A 433 22.95 9.39 -6.27
CA GLU A 433 22.70 7.95 -6.06
C GLU A 433 21.66 7.36 -7.02
N VAL A 434 21.75 7.76 -8.31
CA VAL A 434 20.75 7.40 -9.34
C VAL A 434 20.60 5.88 -9.56
N SER A 435 21.60 5.08 -9.21
CA SER A 435 21.52 3.60 -9.24
C SER A 435 20.42 3.01 -8.35
N MET A 436 19.95 3.76 -7.34
CA MET A 436 18.87 3.35 -6.43
C MET A 436 17.48 3.85 -6.87
N VAL A 437 17.38 4.52 -8.02
CA VAL A 437 16.11 5.04 -8.53
C VAL A 437 15.42 3.96 -9.35
N ASP A 438 14.19 3.59 -8.96
CA ASP A 438 13.35 2.68 -9.73
C ASP A 438 12.74 3.37 -10.97
N MET A 439 12.13 2.58 -11.84
CA MET A 439 11.55 3.07 -13.10
C MET A 439 10.43 4.08 -12.86
N HIS A 440 9.56 3.81 -11.91
CA HIS A 440 8.42 4.69 -11.60
C HIS A 440 8.90 6.06 -11.08
N LEU A 441 9.83 6.06 -10.13
CA LEU A 441 10.40 7.28 -9.57
C LEU A 441 11.20 8.07 -10.62
N GLY A 442 11.90 7.37 -11.51
CA GLY A 442 12.57 7.96 -12.68
C GLY A 442 11.58 8.62 -13.64
N TYR A 443 10.48 7.92 -13.95
CA TYR A 443 9.41 8.47 -14.78
C TYR A 443 8.78 9.72 -14.14
N GLU A 444 8.45 9.67 -12.85
CA GLU A 444 7.88 10.79 -12.11
C GLU A 444 8.81 12.01 -12.07
N PHE A 445 10.12 11.78 -12.02
CA PHE A 445 11.12 12.84 -12.14
C PHE A 445 11.12 13.47 -13.55
N PHE A 446 11.34 12.68 -14.60
CA PHE A 446 11.50 13.21 -15.96
C PHE A 446 10.25 13.92 -16.47
N ARG A 447 9.04 13.48 -16.09
CA ARG A 447 7.79 14.14 -16.52
C ARG A 447 7.56 15.51 -15.86
N ARG A 448 8.23 15.77 -14.71
CA ARG A 448 8.13 17.06 -13.98
C ARG A 448 9.25 18.04 -14.30
N VAL A 449 10.25 17.61 -15.01
CA VAL A 449 11.38 18.48 -15.38
C VAL A 449 11.04 19.35 -16.58
N LYS A 450 11.13 20.69 -16.42
CA LYS A 450 10.90 21.64 -17.52
C LYS A 450 11.88 21.37 -18.68
N PRO A 451 11.47 21.56 -19.93
CA PRO A 451 12.36 21.36 -21.09
C PRO A 451 13.67 22.14 -21.00
N ALA A 452 13.63 23.38 -20.51
CA ALA A 452 14.82 24.26 -20.41
C ALA A 452 15.72 23.92 -19.20
N SER A 453 15.31 23.08 -18.28
CA SER A 453 16.10 22.74 -17.10
C SER A 453 17.22 21.76 -17.44
N ARG A 454 18.40 22.03 -16.91
CA ARG A 454 19.58 21.17 -17.02
C ARG A 454 19.57 20.08 -15.97
N ILE A 455 19.91 18.86 -16.35
CA ILE A 455 19.90 17.69 -15.47
C ILE A 455 21.31 17.14 -15.31
N LEU A 456 21.70 16.90 -14.08
CA LEU A 456 22.88 16.13 -13.72
C LEU A 456 22.47 14.89 -12.93
N LEU A 457 22.78 13.72 -13.47
CA LEU A 457 22.61 12.44 -12.83
C LEU A 457 23.98 11.98 -12.27
N VAL A 458 24.03 11.65 -10.99
CA VAL A 458 25.24 11.19 -10.31
C VAL A 458 24.99 9.82 -9.72
N GLY A 459 25.87 8.87 -9.98
CA GLY A 459 25.67 7.51 -9.50
C GLY A 459 26.97 6.72 -9.41
N ASP A 460 26.79 5.47 -9.02
CA ASP A 460 27.84 4.48 -8.96
C ASP A 460 27.33 3.19 -9.58
N VAL A 461 27.93 2.75 -10.68
CA VAL A 461 27.48 1.56 -11.42
C VAL A 461 27.72 0.26 -10.67
N ASP A 462 28.59 0.28 -9.67
CA ASP A 462 28.95 -0.90 -8.85
C ASP A 462 28.11 -0.98 -7.57
N GLN A 463 27.21 0.00 -7.31
CA GLN A 463 26.26 -0.07 -6.21
C GLN A 463 25.04 -0.93 -6.54
N LEU A 464 24.40 -1.45 -5.47
CA LEU A 464 23.19 -2.25 -5.61
C LEU A 464 22.08 -1.43 -6.33
N PRO A 465 21.33 -2.06 -7.23
CA PRO A 465 20.20 -1.45 -7.88
C PRO A 465 19.07 -1.17 -6.86
N SER A 466 18.07 -0.42 -7.30
CA SER A 466 16.83 -0.24 -6.53
C SER A 466 16.14 -1.58 -6.34
N VAL A 467 15.62 -1.81 -5.15
CA VAL A 467 14.82 -2.99 -4.78
C VAL A 467 13.36 -2.63 -4.83
#